data_8377b14d1fbf79172c41ed96ebe85a29
#
_entry.id   8377b14d1fbf79172c41ed96ebe85a29
#
_cell.length_a   1.000
_cell.length_b   1.000
_cell.length_c   1.000
_cell.angle_alpha   90.00
_cell.angle_beta   90.00
_cell.angle_gamma   90.00
#
_symmetry.space_group_name_H-M   'P 1'
#
loop_
_entity.id
_entity.type
_entity.pdbx_description
1 polymer ?
#
loop_
_entity_poly.entity_id
_entity_poly.type
_entity_poly.pdbx_seq_one_letter_code
_entity_poly.pdbx_strand_id
1 'polypeptide(L)'
;MAFDEGREEGDSDDGRLNGLGNAEEGTQIVLQTRYAFDADWRYWLDGRVVTGDTGSLALLGAGRRFGEQKNGTGSELSIGAVIHNSELANKDFGITSAQSVASGLNRTSLGGGFRSLGLNYTYRNYINDNWQIFGEVLYERFGSDVADSPITRSNYEAEVGVGFIYVF
;
A
#
# COMPACT_ATOMS: atom_id res chain seq x y z
N MET A 1 4.65 -15.42 -4.60
CA MET A 1 4.17 -14.87 -5.88
C MET A 1 2.90 -14.11 -5.56
N ALA A 2 2.77 -12.90 -6.01
CA ALA A 2 1.59 -12.07 -5.85
C ALA A 2 1.12 -11.64 -7.25
N PHE A 3 -0.16 -11.34 -7.39
CA PHE A 3 -0.71 -10.73 -8.59
C PHE A 3 -0.94 -9.26 -8.29
N ASP A 4 -0.67 -8.43 -9.27
CA ASP A 4 -0.97 -7.01 -9.26
C ASP A 4 -2.22 -6.81 -10.13
N GLU A 5 -3.33 -6.51 -9.51
CA GLU A 5 -4.61 -6.34 -10.21
C GLU A 5 -4.65 -5.07 -11.08
N GLY A 6 -3.68 -4.17 -10.86
CA GLY A 6 -3.61 -2.93 -11.63
C GLY A 6 -4.75 -1.96 -11.32
N ARG A 7 -4.82 -0.88 -12.09
CA ARG A 7 -5.88 0.12 -12.01
C ARG A 7 -6.99 -0.27 -13.00
N GLU A 8 -8.23 -0.30 -12.56
CA GLU A 8 -9.39 -0.47 -13.43
C GLU A 8 -10.09 0.86 -13.72
N GLU A 9 -10.59 1.01 -14.96
CA GLU A 9 -11.29 2.24 -15.38
C GLU A 9 -12.56 2.48 -14.54
N GLY A 10 -13.20 1.42 -14.05
CA GLY A 10 -14.40 1.46 -13.22
C GLY A 10 -14.17 1.78 -11.74
N ASP A 11 -12.94 1.85 -11.25
CA ASP A 11 -12.63 2.00 -9.83
C ASP A 11 -12.92 3.40 -9.27
N SER A 12 -13.25 4.37 -10.11
CA SER A 12 -13.55 5.73 -9.65
C SER A 12 -15.03 6.04 -9.68
N ASP A 13 -15.62 6.33 -8.51
CA ASP A 13 -17.02 6.77 -8.38
C ASP A 13 -17.32 8.09 -9.09
N ASP A 14 -16.30 8.93 -9.30
CA ASP A 14 -16.41 10.24 -9.95
C ASP A 14 -16.08 10.22 -11.44
N GLY A 15 -15.80 9.03 -12.00
CA GLY A 15 -15.51 8.82 -13.41
C GLY A 15 -14.19 9.41 -13.91
N ARG A 16 -13.28 9.84 -13.02
CA ARG A 16 -11.97 10.44 -13.42
C ARG A 16 -11.05 9.45 -14.13
N LEU A 17 -11.26 8.16 -13.96
CA LEU A 17 -10.50 7.12 -14.66
C LEU A 17 -11.07 6.79 -16.04
N ASN A 18 -12.22 7.36 -16.42
CA ASN A 18 -12.85 7.12 -17.72
C ASN A 18 -11.92 7.54 -18.86
N GLY A 19 -11.76 6.67 -19.84
CA GLY A 19 -10.89 6.88 -20.99
C GLY A 19 -9.40 6.59 -20.73
N LEU A 20 -9.06 6.14 -19.53
CA LEU A 20 -7.68 5.71 -19.21
C LEU A 20 -7.44 4.23 -19.53
N GLY A 21 -8.51 3.44 -19.64
CA GLY A 21 -8.45 1.99 -19.76
C GLY A 21 -7.90 1.31 -18.49
N ASN A 22 -7.95 0.00 -18.48
CA ASN A 22 -7.40 -0.79 -17.40
C ASN A 22 -5.88 -0.86 -17.50
N ALA A 23 -5.18 -0.75 -16.37
CA ALA A 23 -3.76 -1.02 -16.30
C ALA A 23 -3.51 -2.52 -16.42
N GLU A 24 -2.41 -2.91 -17.05
CA GLU A 24 -2.07 -4.32 -17.26
C GLU A 24 -1.85 -5.00 -15.89
N GLU A 25 -2.45 -6.17 -15.75
CA GLU A 25 -2.13 -7.11 -14.68
C GLU A 25 -0.74 -7.73 -14.91
N GLY A 26 -0.09 -8.15 -13.85
CA GLY A 26 1.23 -8.73 -13.98
C GLY A 26 1.58 -9.73 -12.88
N THR A 27 2.59 -10.52 -13.18
CA THR A 27 3.19 -11.44 -12.20
C THR A 27 4.28 -10.71 -11.43
N GLN A 28 4.26 -10.85 -10.11
CA GLN A 28 5.23 -10.22 -9.22
C GLN A 28 5.96 -11.25 -8.36
N ILE A 29 7.22 -10.95 -8.08
CA ILE A 29 8.04 -11.62 -7.08
C ILE A 29 8.16 -10.68 -5.89
N VAL A 30 7.84 -11.19 -4.72
CA VAL A 30 7.92 -10.46 -3.45
C VAL A 30 9.02 -11.07 -2.61
N LEU A 31 10.00 -10.25 -2.22
CA LEU A 31 10.99 -10.58 -1.21
C LEU A 31 10.75 -9.69 0.00
N GLN A 32 10.54 -10.31 1.16
CA GLN A 32 10.33 -9.59 2.41
C GLN A 32 11.25 -10.11 3.50
N THR A 33 11.78 -9.22 4.31
CA THR A 33 12.56 -9.53 5.50
C THR A 33 12.11 -8.67 6.66
N ARG A 34 12.14 -9.23 7.86
CA ARG A 34 11.88 -8.49 9.10
C ARG A 34 12.95 -8.84 10.12
N TYR A 35 13.53 -7.84 10.75
CA TYR A 35 14.52 -7.98 11.80
C TYR A 35 13.95 -7.43 13.12
N ALA A 36 13.94 -8.25 14.16
CA ALA A 36 13.54 -7.86 15.51
C ALA A 36 14.79 -7.51 16.34
N PHE A 37 14.72 -6.43 17.09
CA PHE A 37 15.82 -6.00 17.95
C PHE A 37 15.86 -6.69 19.31
N ASP A 38 14.76 -7.32 19.70
CA ASP A 38 14.61 -8.03 20.96
C ASP A 38 13.83 -9.34 20.80
N ALA A 39 13.98 -10.24 21.77
CA ALA A 39 13.34 -11.55 21.74
C ALA A 39 11.80 -11.49 21.80
N ASP A 40 11.25 -10.40 22.33
CA ASP A 40 9.82 -10.19 22.45
C ASP A 40 9.22 -9.51 21.21
N TRP A 41 10.05 -9.21 20.21
CA TRP A 41 9.63 -8.52 18.97
C TRP A 41 8.95 -7.17 19.23
N ARG A 42 9.38 -6.46 20.27
CA ARG A 42 8.80 -5.15 20.60
C ARG A 42 9.17 -4.07 19.60
N TYR A 43 10.38 -4.15 19.04
CA TYR A 43 10.86 -3.25 18.00
C TYR A 43 11.36 -4.05 16.83
N TRP A 44 11.03 -3.62 15.64
CA TRP A 44 11.43 -4.29 14.41
C TRP A 44 11.68 -3.32 13.26
N LEU A 45 12.49 -3.75 12.32
CA LEU A 45 12.62 -3.18 10.99
C LEU A 45 12.13 -4.19 9.97
N ASP A 46 11.50 -3.73 8.92
CA ASP A 46 11.20 -4.56 7.78
C ASP A 46 11.62 -3.91 6.47
N GLY A 47 11.95 -4.76 5.51
CA GLY A 47 12.21 -4.40 4.14
C GLY A 47 11.43 -5.31 3.21
N ARG A 48 10.83 -4.73 2.18
CA ARG A 48 10.08 -5.46 1.16
C ARG A 48 10.47 -4.93 -0.21
N VAL A 49 10.75 -5.84 -1.13
CA VAL A 49 10.95 -5.54 -2.54
C VAL A 49 9.93 -6.34 -3.34
N VAL A 50 9.23 -5.66 -4.21
CA VAL A 50 8.30 -6.24 -5.17
C VAL A 50 8.82 -5.90 -6.55
N THR A 51 8.96 -6.88 -7.42
CA THR A 51 9.41 -6.70 -8.80
C THR A 51 8.70 -7.65 -9.73
N GLY A 52 8.43 -7.22 -10.95
CA GLY A 52 7.74 -8.04 -11.95
C GLY A 52 7.54 -7.31 -13.27
N ASP A 53 6.63 -7.85 -14.06
CA ASP A 53 6.34 -7.38 -15.43
C ASP A 53 5.79 -5.94 -15.46
N THR A 54 5.22 -5.47 -14.37
CA THR A 54 4.56 -4.17 -14.25
C THR A 54 5.41 -3.13 -13.52
N GLY A 55 6.68 -3.46 -13.25
CA GLY A 55 7.62 -2.58 -12.57
C GLY A 55 8.04 -3.05 -11.18
N SER A 56 8.60 -2.15 -10.39
CA SER A 56 9.18 -2.51 -9.09
C SER A 56 8.94 -1.43 -8.03
N LEU A 57 8.78 -1.88 -6.80
CA LEU A 57 8.79 -1.02 -5.62
C LEU A 57 9.65 -1.60 -4.50
N ALA A 58 10.11 -0.74 -3.61
CA ALA A 58 10.72 -1.14 -2.35
C ALA A 58 10.10 -0.36 -1.20
N LEU A 59 9.88 -1.06 -0.09
CA LEU A 59 9.40 -0.50 1.17
C LEU A 59 10.46 -0.74 2.24
N LEU A 60 10.70 0.28 3.06
CA LEU A 60 11.48 0.19 4.28
C LEU A 60 10.62 0.70 5.43
N GLY A 61 10.44 -0.13 6.45
CA GLY A 61 9.56 0.15 7.58
C GLY A 61 10.20 -0.11 8.92
N ALA A 62 9.63 0.49 9.95
CA ALA A 62 9.95 0.24 11.34
C ALA A 62 8.67 0.23 12.16
N GLY A 63 8.65 -0.57 13.22
CA GLY A 63 7.48 -0.64 14.06
C GLY A 63 7.76 -1.00 15.50
N ARG A 64 6.72 -0.81 16.31
CA ARG A 64 6.70 -1.13 17.72
C ARG A 64 5.41 -1.85 18.10
N ARG A 65 5.55 -2.91 18.86
CA ARG A 65 4.46 -3.65 19.49
C ARG A 65 4.24 -3.18 20.92
N PHE A 66 2.98 -3.16 21.33
CA PHE A 66 2.53 -2.79 22.66
C PHE A 66 1.63 -3.91 23.20
N GLY A 67 1.66 -4.12 24.51
CA GLY A 67 0.85 -5.12 25.20
C GLY A 67 1.52 -6.48 25.33
N GLU A 68 0.87 -7.38 26.03
CA GLU A 68 1.37 -8.74 26.25
C GLU A 68 1.04 -9.63 25.05
N GLN A 69 2.08 -10.03 24.33
CA GLN A 69 1.98 -10.86 23.11
C GLN A 69 1.59 -12.32 23.39
N LYS A 70 1.45 -12.72 24.64
CA LYS A 70 1.31 -14.15 25.03
C LYS A 70 0.14 -14.89 24.39
N ASN A 71 -0.91 -14.15 23.98
CA ASN A 71 -2.08 -14.75 23.33
C ASN A 71 -2.47 -14.00 22.05
N GLY A 72 -1.49 -13.34 21.38
CA GLY A 72 -1.79 -12.56 20.19
C GLY A 72 -2.61 -11.28 20.43
N THR A 73 -2.82 -10.93 21.70
CA THR A 73 -3.47 -9.66 22.09
C THR A 73 -2.44 -8.56 22.17
N GLY A 74 -2.74 -7.42 21.59
CA GLY A 74 -1.85 -6.25 21.61
C GLY A 74 -2.09 -5.32 20.45
N SER A 75 -1.26 -4.31 20.36
CA SER A 75 -1.27 -3.38 19.23
C SER A 75 0.12 -3.22 18.63
N GLU A 76 0.14 -2.81 17.38
CA GLU A 76 1.36 -2.52 16.63
C GLU A 76 1.21 -1.17 15.95
N LEU A 77 2.21 -0.32 16.08
CA LEU A 77 2.33 0.91 15.34
C LEU A 77 3.55 0.82 14.44
N SER A 78 3.40 1.13 13.17
CA SER A 78 4.49 1.13 12.21
C SER A 78 4.47 2.34 11.30
N ILE A 79 5.64 2.70 10.82
CA ILE A 79 5.87 3.73 9.81
C ILE A 79 6.71 3.10 8.71
N GLY A 80 6.42 3.44 7.44
CA GLY A 80 7.16 2.92 6.30
C GLY A 80 7.20 3.91 5.15
N ALA A 81 8.33 3.93 4.45
CA ALA A 81 8.52 4.69 3.23
C ALA A 81 8.54 3.75 2.03
N VAL A 82 7.89 4.15 0.95
CA VAL A 82 7.82 3.42 -0.32
C VAL A 82 8.51 4.22 -1.41
N ILE A 83 9.36 3.54 -2.17
CA ILE A 83 9.92 4.05 -3.42
C ILE A 83 9.49 3.13 -4.56
N HIS A 84 9.36 3.66 -5.77
CA HIS A 84 9.00 2.90 -6.96
C HIS A 84 9.87 3.30 -8.16
N ASN A 85 9.98 2.41 -9.14
CA ASN A 85 10.61 2.75 -10.41
C ASN A 85 9.64 3.51 -11.34
N SER A 86 10.16 4.08 -12.42
CA SER A 86 9.35 4.86 -13.37
C SER A 86 8.30 4.02 -14.08
N GLU A 87 8.53 2.74 -14.28
CA GLU A 87 7.60 1.82 -14.93
C GLU A 87 6.33 1.66 -14.09
N LEU A 88 6.46 1.28 -12.82
CA LEU A 88 5.32 1.19 -11.90
C LEU A 88 4.67 2.56 -11.67
N ALA A 89 5.47 3.63 -11.54
CA ALA A 89 4.95 4.99 -11.37
C ALA A 89 4.03 5.40 -12.53
N ASN A 90 4.43 5.11 -13.78
CA ASN A 90 3.63 5.45 -14.95
C ASN A 90 2.45 4.51 -15.15
N LYS A 91 2.56 3.23 -14.77
CA LYS A 91 1.44 2.31 -14.76
C LYS A 91 0.32 2.81 -13.83
N ASP A 92 0.67 3.18 -12.59
CA ASP A 92 -0.29 3.55 -11.56
C ASP A 92 -0.82 4.98 -11.73
N PHE A 93 0.07 5.93 -12.05
CA PHE A 93 -0.21 7.37 -11.99
C PHE A 93 0.06 8.13 -13.29
N GLY A 94 0.59 7.47 -14.32
CA GLY A 94 0.88 8.07 -15.62
C GLY A 94 -0.35 8.18 -16.52
N ILE A 95 -0.27 9.12 -17.47
CA ILE A 95 -1.27 9.33 -18.53
C ILE A 95 -0.53 9.42 -19.87
N THR A 96 -0.72 8.44 -20.72
CA THR A 96 -0.16 8.40 -22.06
C THR A 96 -0.83 9.42 -23.00
N SER A 97 -0.27 9.68 -24.17
CA SER A 97 -0.89 10.56 -25.15
C SER A 97 -2.26 10.05 -25.62
N ALA A 98 -2.43 8.74 -25.77
CA ALA A 98 -3.71 8.16 -26.17
C ALA A 98 -4.76 8.31 -25.06
N GLN A 99 -4.39 8.03 -23.82
CA GLN A 99 -5.25 8.23 -22.66
C GLN A 99 -5.63 9.70 -22.44
N SER A 100 -4.70 10.62 -22.67
CA SER A 100 -4.95 12.06 -22.59
C SER A 100 -6.03 12.51 -23.59
N VAL A 101 -5.97 11.99 -24.82
CA VAL A 101 -7.00 12.28 -25.84
C VAL A 101 -8.37 11.68 -25.45
N ALA A 102 -8.39 10.47 -24.92
CA ALA A 102 -9.62 9.77 -24.58
C ALA A 102 -10.29 10.33 -23.30
N SER A 103 -9.51 10.66 -22.28
CA SER A 103 -10.00 11.12 -20.98
C SER A 103 -10.14 12.64 -20.85
N GLY A 104 -9.45 13.41 -21.70
CA GLY A 104 -9.34 14.87 -21.57
C GLY A 104 -8.39 15.34 -20.46
N LEU A 105 -7.73 14.44 -19.76
CA LEU A 105 -6.72 14.77 -18.74
C LEU A 105 -5.38 15.11 -19.37
N ASN A 106 -4.57 15.91 -18.70
CA ASN A 106 -3.24 16.24 -19.18
C ASN A 106 -2.33 15.01 -19.19
N ARG A 107 -1.55 14.86 -20.29
CA ARG A 107 -0.50 13.85 -20.35
C ARG A 107 0.44 14.03 -19.17
N THR A 108 0.73 12.92 -18.46
CA THR A 108 1.59 12.91 -17.29
C THR A 108 2.54 11.72 -17.36
N SER A 109 3.81 11.98 -17.10
CA SER A 109 4.84 10.95 -17.01
C SER A 109 5.64 11.15 -15.74
N LEU A 110 5.72 10.12 -14.91
CA LEU A 110 6.42 10.13 -13.64
C LEU A 110 7.78 9.46 -13.78
N GLY A 111 8.77 10.03 -13.08
CA GLY A 111 10.04 9.36 -12.80
C GLY A 111 9.88 8.28 -11.72
N GLY A 112 10.94 7.48 -11.54
CA GLY A 112 11.06 6.68 -10.32
C GLY A 112 11.47 7.56 -9.14
N GLY A 113 11.16 7.12 -7.91
CA GLY A 113 11.55 7.83 -6.71
C GLY A 113 10.63 7.57 -5.53
N PHE A 114 10.49 8.57 -4.66
CA PHE A 114 9.66 8.49 -3.47
C PHE A 114 8.17 8.47 -3.83
N ARG A 115 7.50 7.37 -3.46
CA ARG A 115 6.06 7.21 -3.68
C ARG A 115 5.26 7.79 -2.50
N SER A 116 5.59 7.33 -1.29
CA SER A 116 4.75 7.64 -0.13
C SER A 116 5.43 7.37 1.21
N LEU A 117 4.83 7.95 2.25
CA LEU A 117 5.10 7.63 3.66
C LEU A 117 3.80 7.16 4.30
N GLY A 118 3.82 5.93 4.83
CA GLY A 118 2.68 5.31 5.50
C GLY A 118 2.85 5.24 7.01
N LEU A 119 1.74 5.34 7.72
CA LEU A 119 1.59 5.06 9.15
C LEU A 119 0.48 4.02 9.28
N ASN A 120 0.78 2.91 9.97
CA ASN A 120 -0.20 1.86 10.21
C ASN A 120 -0.29 1.59 11.72
N TYR A 121 -1.51 1.50 12.21
CA TYR A 121 -1.82 1.03 13.56
C TYR A 121 -2.76 -0.15 13.50
N THR A 122 -2.37 -1.27 14.10
CA THR A 122 -3.22 -2.45 14.24
C THR A 122 -3.47 -2.74 15.72
N TYR A 123 -4.67 -3.21 16.01
CA TYR A 123 -5.07 -3.72 17.32
C TYR A 123 -5.68 -5.09 17.16
N ARG A 124 -5.31 -6.02 18.05
CA ARG A 124 -5.90 -7.36 18.13
C ARG A 124 -6.20 -7.71 19.57
N ASN A 125 -7.34 -8.34 19.79
CA ASN A 125 -7.73 -8.82 21.11
C ASN A 125 -8.53 -10.11 21.00
N TYR A 126 -8.16 -11.11 21.80
CA TYR A 126 -8.95 -12.31 21.97
C TYR A 126 -10.09 -12.03 22.94
N ILE A 127 -11.33 -12.21 22.49
CA ILE A 127 -12.54 -12.13 23.30
C ILE A 127 -12.65 -13.40 24.16
N ASN A 128 -12.30 -14.54 23.57
CA ASN A 128 -12.19 -15.86 24.18
C ASN A 128 -11.28 -16.75 23.32
N ASP A 129 -11.21 -18.05 23.64
CA ASP A 129 -10.33 -19.02 22.95
C ASP A 129 -10.63 -19.16 21.45
N ASN A 130 -11.83 -18.83 21.01
CA ASN A 130 -12.28 -19.00 19.63
C ASN A 130 -12.42 -17.68 18.88
N TRP A 131 -12.68 -16.56 19.55
CA TRP A 131 -12.98 -15.30 18.91
C TRP A 131 -11.89 -14.26 19.13
N GLN A 132 -11.46 -13.66 18.04
CA GLN A 132 -10.56 -12.51 18.02
C GLN A 132 -11.23 -11.34 17.31
N ILE A 133 -11.14 -10.15 17.89
CA ILE A 133 -11.43 -8.88 17.21
C ILE A 133 -10.12 -8.26 16.77
N PHE A 134 -10.11 -7.65 15.60
CA PHE A 134 -9.02 -6.81 15.14
C PHE A 134 -9.52 -5.49 14.59
N GLY A 135 -8.69 -4.48 14.67
CA GLY A 135 -8.89 -3.18 14.04
C GLY A 135 -7.59 -2.69 13.42
N GLU A 136 -7.70 -1.97 12.32
CA GLU A 136 -6.58 -1.40 11.60
C GLU A 136 -6.91 0.03 11.16
N VAL A 137 -5.91 0.91 11.27
CA VAL A 137 -5.95 2.26 10.71
C VAL A 137 -4.68 2.43 9.90
N LEU A 138 -4.85 2.69 8.62
CA LEU A 138 -3.78 3.05 7.69
C LEU A 138 -3.92 4.53 7.32
N TYR A 139 -2.81 5.24 7.33
CA TYR A 139 -2.69 6.58 6.77
C TYR A 139 -1.46 6.60 5.87
N GLU A 140 -1.63 7.00 4.63
CA GLU A 140 -0.57 7.12 3.65
C GLU A 140 -0.55 8.54 3.07
N ARG A 141 0.62 9.15 3.00
CA ARG A 141 0.84 10.44 2.36
C ARG A 141 1.73 10.26 1.15
N PHE A 142 1.22 10.65 -0.02
CA PHE A 142 1.93 10.56 -1.28
C PHE A 142 3.01 11.63 -1.42
N GLY A 143 4.08 11.28 -2.14
CA GLY A 143 5.09 12.22 -2.61
C GLY A 143 4.52 13.19 -3.64
N SER A 144 5.21 14.31 -3.86
CA SER A 144 4.73 15.36 -4.77
C SER A 144 4.40 14.84 -6.17
N ASP A 145 5.27 14.03 -6.74
CA ASP A 145 5.11 13.54 -8.13
C ASP A 145 3.84 12.69 -8.30
N VAL A 146 3.51 11.87 -7.29
CA VAL A 146 2.27 11.09 -7.26
C VAL A 146 1.07 11.98 -6.97
N ALA A 147 1.20 12.88 -6.00
CA ALA A 147 0.11 13.78 -5.59
C ALA A 147 -0.30 14.75 -6.71
N ASP A 148 0.64 15.17 -7.55
CA ASP A 148 0.42 16.11 -8.66
C ASP A 148 -0.13 15.41 -9.93
N SER A 149 -0.24 14.09 -9.93
CA SER A 149 -0.88 13.36 -11.04
C SER A 149 -2.37 13.72 -11.14
N PRO A 150 -2.89 14.02 -12.35
CA PRO A 150 -4.31 14.35 -12.54
C PRO A 150 -5.30 13.27 -12.11
N ILE A 151 -4.84 12.01 -12.00
CA ILE A 151 -5.67 10.89 -11.53
C ILE A 151 -5.64 10.71 -10.02
N THR A 152 -4.70 11.33 -9.33
CA THR A 152 -4.62 11.29 -7.88
C THR A 152 -5.64 12.25 -7.28
N ARG A 153 -6.56 11.72 -6.47
CA ARG A 153 -7.65 12.51 -5.88
C ARG A 153 -7.20 13.37 -4.70
N SER A 154 -6.30 12.82 -3.91
CA SER A 154 -5.82 13.43 -2.67
C SER A 154 -4.33 13.14 -2.50
N ASN A 155 -3.62 14.03 -1.83
CA ASN A 155 -2.22 13.78 -1.47
C ASN A 155 -2.06 12.83 -0.26
N TYR A 156 -3.16 12.29 0.24
CA TYR A 156 -3.18 11.27 1.29
C TYR A 156 -4.33 10.28 1.07
N GLU A 157 -4.18 9.12 1.66
CA GLU A 157 -5.20 8.09 1.78
C GLU A 157 -5.31 7.67 3.24
N ALA A 158 -6.51 7.34 3.68
CA ALA A 158 -6.77 6.85 5.02
C ALA A 158 -7.81 5.74 4.97
N GLU A 159 -7.47 4.61 5.58
CA GLU A 159 -8.32 3.44 5.66
C GLU A 159 -8.53 3.03 7.10
N VAL A 160 -9.73 2.54 7.42
CA VAL A 160 -10.08 1.97 8.70
C VAL A 160 -10.74 0.63 8.48
N GLY A 161 -10.18 -0.42 9.06
CA GLY A 161 -10.71 -1.77 9.02
C GLY A 161 -11.05 -2.27 10.42
N VAL A 162 -12.15 -2.99 10.54
CA VAL A 162 -12.54 -3.73 11.75
C VAL A 162 -13.07 -5.10 11.33
N GLY A 163 -12.68 -6.14 12.05
CA GLY A 163 -13.13 -7.48 11.73
C GLY A 163 -13.04 -8.44 12.92
N PHE A 164 -13.60 -9.61 12.70
CA PHE A 164 -13.60 -10.72 13.65
C PHE A 164 -13.01 -11.96 12.99
N ILE A 165 -12.24 -12.71 13.76
CA ILE A 165 -11.69 -14.00 13.34
C ILE A 165 -12.23 -15.06 14.30
N TYR A 166 -12.76 -16.15 13.74
CA TYR A 166 -13.15 -17.33 14.50
C TYR A 166 -12.16 -18.47 14.24
N VAL A 167 -11.63 -19.03 15.30
CA VAL A 167 -10.72 -20.18 15.25
C VAL A 167 -11.47 -21.41 15.75
N PHE A 168 -11.51 -22.48 14.94
CA PHE A 168 -12.19 -23.75 15.22
C PHE A 168 -11.37 -24.65 16.13
#